data_a02dc29cb25e8421629d42b484223426
#
_entry.id   a02dc29cb25e8421629d42b484223426
#
_cell.length_a   1.000
_cell.length_b   1.000
_cell.length_c   1.000
_cell.angle_alpha   90.00
_cell.angle_beta   90.00
_cell.angle_gamma   90.00
#
_symmetry.space_group_name_H-M   'P 1'
#
loop_
_entity.id
_entity.type
_entity.pdbx_description
1 polymer ?
#
loop_
_entity_poly.entity_id
_entity_poly.type
_entity_poly.pdbx_seq_one_letter_code
_entity_poly.pdbx_strand_id
1 'polypeptide(L)'
;MKNWSNLEKRCSLLLSLGVALASQNLINPATARAADAELAPMPIKLPIPAFMGTPTDIPLGPEVEKPSDKPRPPFMAPKGVQNVAAKKKVTSSDKSPITGTLDLVTDGDKESNDNSFVELHRKTQWVQIDLEKNFKIAAVVVWHAHNTFQVYHDIVVQAADDADFTQNVHTIYNNDQDNSSGLGIGTDKEYFENYEGRLMDAKGVTGRYVRLYSKGSTYSALNRYTEVEVWALPAE
;
A
#
# COMPACT_ATOMS: atom_id res chain seq x y z
N MET A 1 4.23 -78.07 -32.20
CA MET A 1 4.99 -79.38 -32.00
C MET A 1 5.71 -79.23 -30.66
N LYS A 2 5.30 -80.18 -29.75
CA LYS A 2 6.12 -80.92 -28.78
C LYS A 2 6.95 -80.04 -27.86
N ASN A 3 6.70 -80.01 -26.63
CA ASN A 3 6.52 -81.02 -25.58
C ASN A 3 7.64 -80.93 -24.52
N TRP A 4 7.19 -80.86 -23.31
CA TRP A 4 7.56 -81.65 -22.14
C TRP A 4 8.85 -81.25 -21.42
N SER A 5 8.96 -81.26 -20.21
CA SER A 5 8.33 -81.73 -18.98
C SER A 5 9.42 -81.90 -17.91
N ASN A 6 8.98 -81.71 -16.73
CA ASN A 6 9.30 -82.41 -15.47
C ASN A 6 10.45 -81.91 -14.61
N LEU A 7 10.04 -81.52 -13.41
CA LEU A 7 9.91 -82.33 -12.15
C LEU A 7 11.27 -82.65 -11.51
N GLU A 8 11.60 -82.29 -10.43
CA GLU A 8 11.34 -82.76 -9.05
C GLU A 8 12.31 -82.09 -8.03
N LYS A 9 11.73 -81.68 -6.96
CA LYS A 9 11.89 -82.10 -5.55
C LYS A 9 13.13 -81.73 -4.73
N ARG A 10 12.74 -81.09 -3.59
CA ARG A 10 13.32 -81.21 -2.23
C ARG A 10 14.59 -80.46 -1.91
N CYS A 11 14.57 -79.53 -0.96
CA CYS A 11 14.61 -79.87 0.49
C CYS A 11 14.51 -78.58 1.31
N SER A 12 13.79 -78.64 2.39
CA SER A 12 13.62 -77.68 3.46
C SER A 12 14.94 -77.30 4.12
N LEU A 13 15.09 -75.96 4.34
CA LEU A 13 15.83 -75.53 5.54
C LEU A 13 15.21 -74.25 6.03
N LEU A 14 14.58 -74.35 7.21
CA LEU A 14 14.06 -73.19 7.96
C LEU A 14 15.26 -72.38 8.51
N LEU A 15 15.38 -71.12 8.10
CA LEU A 15 16.18 -70.15 8.85
C LEU A 15 15.28 -68.97 9.16
N SER A 16 14.87 -68.89 10.41
CA SER A 16 14.17 -67.74 10.97
C SER A 16 15.13 -66.57 11.07
N LEU A 17 14.97 -65.59 10.22
CA LEU A 17 15.61 -64.30 10.40
C LEU A 17 14.55 -63.28 10.83
N GLY A 18 14.65 -62.84 12.06
CA GLY A 18 13.81 -61.82 12.64
C GLY A 18 14.00 -60.45 11.90
N VAL A 19 12.95 -59.98 11.27
CA VAL A 19 12.91 -58.62 10.71
C VAL A 19 12.53 -57.69 11.85
N ALA A 20 13.52 -56.98 12.36
CA ALA A 20 13.27 -55.83 13.22
C ALA A 20 12.60 -54.73 12.38
N LEU A 21 11.32 -54.49 12.59
CA LEU A 21 10.61 -53.31 12.09
C LEU A 21 11.15 -52.08 12.81
N ALA A 22 12.08 -51.39 12.19
CA ALA A 22 12.41 -50.03 12.56
C ALA A 22 11.23 -49.13 12.13
N SER A 23 10.38 -48.79 13.09
CA SER A 23 9.37 -47.73 12.91
C SER A 23 10.09 -46.39 12.66
N GLN A 24 10.24 -46.03 11.41
CA GLN A 24 10.62 -44.67 11.04
C GLN A 24 9.43 -43.75 11.40
N ASN A 25 9.56 -43.05 12.50
CA ASN A 25 8.75 -41.89 12.78
C ASN A 25 8.96 -40.87 11.62
N LEU A 26 8.07 -40.87 10.63
CA LEU A 26 7.90 -39.75 9.70
C LEU A 26 7.49 -38.56 10.53
N ILE A 27 8.47 -37.76 10.91
CA ILE A 27 8.22 -36.39 11.41
C ILE A 27 7.59 -35.66 10.23
N ASN A 28 6.26 -35.57 10.27
CA ASN A 28 5.52 -34.67 9.40
C ASN A 28 6.10 -33.28 9.66
N PRO A 29 6.69 -32.57 8.67
CA PRO A 29 7.00 -31.17 8.86
C PRO A 29 5.66 -30.49 9.07
N ALA A 30 5.36 -30.17 10.33
CA ALA A 30 4.25 -29.26 10.63
C ALA A 30 4.45 -28.03 9.73
N THR A 31 3.56 -27.85 8.77
CA THR A 31 3.41 -26.62 8.06
C THR A 31 3.26 -25.55 9.14
N ALA A 32 4.32 -24.79 9.37
CA ALA A 32 4.28 -23.63 10.22
C ALA A 32 3.27 -22.67 9.58
N ARG A 33 2.03 -22.73 10.06
CA ARG A 33 1.02 -21.73 9.75
C ARG A 33 1.62 -20.42 10.22
N ALA A 34 1.86 -19.49 9.30
CA ALA A 34 2.27 -18.15 9.65
C ALA A 34 1.32 -17.67 10.74
N ALA A 35 1.84 -17.39 11.92
CA ALA A 35 1.03 -16.89 13.02
C ALA A 35 0.36 -15.62 12.50
N ASP A 36 -0.98 -15.56 12.56
CA ASP A 36 -1.72 -14.36 12.20
C ASP A 36 -1.13 -13.21 13.02
N ALA A 37 -0.56 -12.20 12.34
CA ALA A 37 0.06 -11.09 13.02
C ALA A 37 -0.97 -10.41 13.93
N GLU A 38 -0.62 -10.18 15.20
CA GLU A 38 -1.48 -9.43 16.12
C GLU A 38 -1.77 -8.06 15.52
N LEU A 39 -3.05 -7.70 15.39
CA LEU A 39 -3.49 -6.43 14.85
C LEU A 39 -3.69 -5.41 15.98
N ALA A 40 -3.35 -4.17 15.73
CA ALA A 40 -3.55 -3.05 16.61
C ALA A 40 -4.04 -1.81 15.82
N PRO A 41 -4.78 -0.89 16.47
CA PRO A 41 -5.12 0.38 15.85
C PRO A 41 -3.86 1.14 15.43
N MET A 42 -3.82 1.62 14.20
CA MET A 42 -2.70 2.42 13.70
C MET A 42 -2.72 3.81 14.36
N PRO A 43 -1.61 4.27 14.99
CA PRO A 43 -1.59 5.45 15.85
C PRO A 43 -1.44 6.76 15.05
N ILE A 44 -2.33 7.01 14.08
CA ILE A 44 -2.33 8.23 13.28
C ILE A 44 -2.71 9.42 14.17
N LYS A 45 -1.88 10.46 14.15
CA LYS A 45 -2.21 11.75 14.76
C LYS A 45 -2.86 12.63 13.71
N LEU A 46 -4.05 13.11 13.97
CA LEU A 46 -4.78 13.99 13.06
C LEU A 46 -4.46 15.46 13.36
N PRO A 47 -4.45 16.33 12.33
CA PRO A 47 -4.34 17.77 12.49
C PRO A 47 -5.65 18.37 13.01
N ILE A 48 -5.61 19.67 13.32
CA ILE A 48 -6.83 20.43 13.64
C ILE A 48 -7.63 20.63 12.33
N PRO A 49 -8.93 20.32 12.32
CA PRO A 49 -9.75 20.53 11.13
C PRO A 49 -9.80 22.01 10.75
N ALA A 50 -9.49 22.33 9.49
CA ALA A 50 -9.68 23.68 8.96
C ALA A 50 -11.18 24.03 8.81
N PHE A 51 -12.02 23.02 8.65
CA PHE A 51 -13.49 23.10 8.62
C PHE A 51 -14.10 21.78 9.07
N MET A 52 -15.38 21.82 9.44
CA MET A 52 -16.14 20.64 9.85
C MET A 52 -17.29 20.38 8.90
N GLY A 53 -17.51 19.10 8.60
CA GLY A 53 -18.57 18.64 7.71
C GLY A 53 -18.23 18.81 6.23
N THR A 54 -19.13 18.34 5.38
CA THR A 54 -19.04 18.51 3.91
C THR A 54 -20.29 19.25 3.44
N PRO A 55 -20.18 20.21 2.52
CA PRO A 55 -21.35 20.88 1.96
C PRO A 55 -22.32 19.87 1.34
N THR A 56 -23.59 19.95 1.69
CA THR A 56 -24.64 19.07 1.18
C THR A 56 -25.19 19.49 -0.17
N ASP A 57 -24.85 20.68 -0.61
CA ASP A 57 -25.32 21.34 -1.84
C ASP A 57 -24.35 21.21 -3.02
N ILE A 58 -23.22 20.54 -2.83
CA ILE A 58 -22.27 20.25 -3.92
C ILE A 58 -22.79 19.03 -4.70
N PRO A 59 -23.08 19.15 -5.99
CA PRO A 59 -23.46 18.01 -6.80
C PRO A 59 -22.25 17.07 -6.94
N LEU A 60 -22.39 15.84 -6.41
CA LEU A 60 -21.38 14.80 -6.54
C LEU A 60 -21.59 14.05 -7.85
N GLY A 61 -20.53 13.88 -8.62
CA GLY A 61 -20.50 12.89 -9.69
C GLY A 61 -20.66 11.46 -9.13
N PRO A 62 -21.07 10.50 -9.97
CA PRO A 62 -21.24 9.11 -9.55
C PRO A 62 -19.93 8.46 -9.08
N GLU A 63 -18.80 9.04 -9.46
CA GLU A 63 -17.46 8.53 -9.19
C GLU A 63 -16.86 9.07 -7.88
N VAL A 64 -17.55 10.01 -7.22
CA VAL A 64 -17.11 10.57 -5.94
C VAL A 64 -17.75 9.81 -4.78
N GLU A 65 -16.98 9.44 -3.79
CA GLU A 65 -17.48 8.87 -2.53
C GLU A 65 -18.45 9.85 -1.85
N LYS A 66 -19.54 9.33 -1.32
CA LYS A 66 -20.40 10.15 -0.47
C LYS A 66 -19.64 10.50 0.81
N PRO A 67 -19.57 11.78 1.17
CA PRO A 67 -18.95 12.20 2.42
C PRO A 67 -19.63 11.53 3.61
N SER A 68 -18.85 11.27 4.64
CA SER A 68 -19.35 10.73 5.91
C SER A 68 -19.29 11.81 6.98
N ASP A 69 -20.39 11.95 7.74
CA ASP A 69 -20.40 12.80 8.94
C ASP A 69 -19.75 12.13 10.17
N LYS A 70 -19.33 10.86 10.00
CA LYS A 70 -18.69 10.08 11.07
C LYS A 70 -17.19 10.04 10.83
N PRO A 71 -16.39 10.16 11.88
CA PRO A 71 -14.95 9.94 11.81
C PRO A 71 -14.62 8.56 11.22
N ARG A 72 -13.52 8.48 10.49
CA ARG A 72 -13.01 7.21 9.98
C ARG A 72 -12.76 6.24 11.16
N PRO A 73 -13.24 4.98 11.09
CA PRO A 73 -12.92 3.99 12.12
C PRO A 73 -11.40 3.73 12.14
N PRO A 74 -10.84 3.36 13.32
CA PRO A 74 -9.44 3.02 13.41
C PRO A 74 -9.05 1.93 12.40
N PHE A 75 -7.98 2.14 11.66
CA PHE A 75 -7.42 1.13 10.77
C PHE A 75 -6.58 0.14 11.59
N MET A 76 -6.93 -1.15 11.49
CA MET A 76 -6.24 -2.23 12.18
C MET A 76 -5.06 -2.72 11.33
N ALA A 77 -3.85 -2.44 11.77
CA ALA A 77 -2.60 -2.84 11.11
C ALA A 77 -1.82 -3.85 11.97
N PRO A 78 -0.87 -4.60 11.40
CA PRO A 78 0.04 -5.43 12.17
C PRO A 78 0.71 -4.64 13.29
N LYS A 79 0.74 -5.19 14.49
CA LYS A 79 1.37 -4.54 15.64
C LYS A 79 2.83 -4.19 15.36
N GLY A 80 3.21 -2.97 15.70
CA GLY A 80 4.58 -2.48 15.52
C GLY A 80 4.81 -1.72 14.20
N VAL A 81 3.80 -1.53 13.35
CA VAL A 81 3.93 -0.64 12.19
C VAL A 81 4.33 0.78 12.64
N GLN A 82 5.17 1.42 11.87
CA GLN A 82 5.64 2.79 12.10
C GLN A 82 5.52 3.60 10.81
N ASN A 83 5.40 4.92 10.92
CA ASN A 83 5.55 5.80 9.77
C ASN A 83 7.01 5.84 9.34
N VAL A 84 7.34 5.06 8.29
CA VAL A 84 8.71 4.94 7.76
C VAL A 84 9.03 6.01 6.72
N ALA A 85 8.05 6.84 6.32
CA ALA A 85 8.25 7.97 5.42
C ALA A 85 8.73 9.24 6.14
N ALA A 86 8.58 9.32 7.46
CA ALA A 86 8.91 10.52 8.22
C ALA A 86 10.34 11.02 7.96
N LYS A 87 10.46 12.28 7.51
CA LYS A 87 11.74 12.95 7.17
C LYS A 87 12.54 12.27 6.06
N LYS A 88 11.92 11.42 5.25
CA LYS A 88 12.57 10.78 4.11
C LYS A 88 12.68 11.73 2.93
N LYS A 89 13.66 11.44 2.08
CA LYS A 89 13.90 12.23 0.87
C LYS A 89 12.75 12.07 -0.11
N VAL A 90 12.24 13.21 -0.57
CA VAL A 90 11.20 13.30 -1.60
C VAL A 90 11.77 13.86 -2.89
N THR A 91 11.33 13.31 -4.00
CA THR A 91 11.58 13.84 -5.36
C THR A 91 10.25 14.04 -6.07
N SER A 92 10.23 14.79 -7.16
CA SER A 92 9.01 15.00 -7.95
C SER A 92 9.28 15.05 -9.45
N SER A 93 8.21 14.88 -10.23
CA SER A 93 8.22 15.14 -11.68
C SER A 93 8.46 16.60 -11.99
N ASP A 94 7.96 17.48 -11.14
CA ASP A 94 8.13 18.94 -11.25
C ASP A 94 9.49 19.34 -10.69
N LYS A 95 10.35 19.92 -11.53
CA LYS A 95 11.70 20.37 -11.16
C LYS A 95 11.75 21.72 -10.48
N SER A 96 10.65 22.48 -10.51
CA SER A 96 10.53 23.82 -9.95
C SER A 96 9.13 24.03 -9.36
N PRO A 97 8.84 23.45 -8.19
CA PRO A 97 7.57 23.71 -7.51
C PRO A 97 7.24 25.19 -7.42
N ILE A 98 5.97 25.53 -7.52
CA ILE A 98 5.48 26.92 -7.50
C ILE A 98 5.63 27.51 -6.10
N THR A 99 5.30 26.73 -5.08
CA THR A 99 5.35 27.12 -3.66
C THR A 99 5.79 25.95 -2.82
N GLY A 100 6.45 26.24 -1.71
CA GLY A 100 6.93 25.23 -0.75
C GLY A 100 8.11 24.43 -1.28
N THR A 101 8.53 23.46 -0.48
CA THR A 101 9.65 22.56 -0.78
C THR A 101 9.21 21.11 -0.61
N LEU A 102 9.89 20.16 -1.24
CA LEU A 102 9.49 18.76 -1.25
C LEU A 102 9.60 18.07 0.12
N ASP A 103 10.39 18.60 1.03
CA ASP A 103 10.52 18.09 2.40
C ASP A 103 9.25 18.26 3.22
N LEU A 104 8.36 19.21 2.88
CA LEU A 104 7.04 19.35 3.50
C LEU A 104 6.18 18.09 3.36
N VAL A 105 6.39 17.28 2.33
CA VAL A 105 5.60 16.06 2.08
C VAL A 105 5.81 14.97 3.14
N THR A 106 6.87 15.04 3.95
CA THR A 106 7.21 14.03 4.95
C THR A 106 7.69 14.64 6.27
N ASP A 107 7.41 15.93 6.52
CA ASP A 107 7.94 16.65 7.67
C ASP A 107 7.13 16.41 8.97
N GLY A 108 5.92 15.85 8.84
CA GLY A 108 5.02 15.52 9.92
C GLY A 108 4.00 16.63 10.21
N ASP A 109 4.06 17.77 9.50
CA ASP A 109 3.04 18.82 9.56
C ASP A 109 1.88 18.47 8.62
N LYS A 110 0.70 18.30 9.17
CA LYS A 110 -0.54 17.98 8.46
C LYS A 110 -1.52 19.13 8.46
N GLU A 111 -1.15 20.25 9.05
CA GLU A 111 -1.98 21.45 9.03
C GLU A 111 -2.03 22.02 7.61
N SER A 112 -3.22 22.27 7.11
CA SER A 112 -3.39 22.76 5.75
C SER A 112 -3.48 24.29 5.73
N ASN A 113 -2.38 24.96 5.97
CA ASN A 113 -2.22 26.39 5.79
C ASN A 113 -1.34 26.68 4.57
N ASP A 114 -1.20 27.95 4.20
CA ASP A 114 -0.51 28.36 2.97
C ASP A 114 0.99 28.01 2.93
N ASN A 115 1.59 27.63 4.08
CA ASN A 115 3.00 27.26 4.19
C ASN A 115 3.22 25.76 4.44
N SER A 116 2.16 24.97 4.57
CA SER A 116 2.24 23.55 4.95
C SER A 116 2.20 22.60 3.76
N PHE A 117 2.26 23.07 2.52
CA PHE A 117 2.21 22.19 1.35
C PHE A 117 3.21 22.60 0.28
N VAL A 118 3.65 21.64 -0.51
CA VAL A 118 4.31 21.90 -1.78
C VAL A 118 3.27 21.98 -2.89
N GLU A 119 3.37 22.99 -3.75
CA GLU A 119 2.50 23.20 -4.90
C GLU A 119 3.26 22.94 -6.19
N LEU A 120 2.83 21.92 -6.94
CA LEU A 120 3.38 21.54 -8.23
C LEU A 120 2.54 22.08 -9.37
N HIS A 121 3.15 22.21 -10.56
CA HIS A 121 2.49 22.70 -11.75
C HIS A 121 1.30 21.83 -12.19
N ARG A 122 0.53 22.36 -13.16
CA ARG A 122 -0.63 21.70 -13.80
C ARG A 122 -0.23 20.40 -14.49
N LYS A 123 -1.23 19.63 -14.89
CA LYS A 123 -1.17 18.29 -15.48
C LYS A 123 -0.83 17.22 -14.42
N THR A 124 -0.71 15.99 -14.87
CA THR A 124 -0.30 14.89 -14.00
C THR A 124 1.11 15.15 -13.48
N GLN A 125 1.23 15.27 -12.17
CA GLN A 125 2.50 15.38 -11.45
C GLN A 125 2.59 14.25 -10.43
N TRP A 126 3.80 14.00 -9.96
CA TRP A 126 4.01 13.04 -8.89
C TRP A 126 5.03 13.52 -7.87
N VAL A 127 4.88 13.04 -6.64
CA VAL A 127 5.91 13.03 -5.60
C VAL A 127 6.32 11.60 -5.32
N GLN A 128 7.60 11.37 -5.00
CA GLN A 128 8.16 10.06 -4.74
C GLN A 128 9.02 10.09 -3.49
N ILE A 129 8.77 9.15 -2.59
CA ILE A 129 9.48 8.99 -1.33
C ILE A 129 10.42 7.79 -1.44
N ASP A 130 11.70 7.95 -1.08
CA ASP A 130 12.65 6.85 -0.92
C ASP A 130 12.67 6.42 0.55
N LEU A 131 12.14 5.25 0.85
CA LEU A 131 12.14 4.66 2.19
C LEU A 131 13.52 4.10 2.58
N GLU A 132 14.53 4.18 1.68
CA GLU A 132 15.93 3.74 1.83
C GLU A 132 16.14 2.22 1.81
N LYS A 133 15.12 1.44 2.11
CA LYS A 133 15.10 -0.03 2.03
C LYS A 133 13.68 -0.54 1.79
N ASN A 134 13.55 -1.82 1.48
CA ASN A 134 12.25 -2.45 1.34
C ASN A 134 11.53 -2.58 2.68
N PHE A 135 10.24 -2.27 2.66
CA PHE A 135 9.32 -2.44 3.78
C PHE A 135 8.08 -3.20 3.32
N LYS A 136 7.45 -3.90 4.26
CA LYS A 136 6.11 -4.45 4.10
C LYS A 136 5.09 -3.39 4.50
N ILE A 137 4.48 -2.75 3.50
CA ILE A 137 3.63 -1.58 3.66
C ILE A 137 2.22 -2.02 4.03
N ALA A 138 1.74 -1.58 5.20
CA ALA A 138 0.39 -1.84 5.67
C ALA A 138 -0.60 -0.82 5.11
N ALA A 139 -0.24 0.47 5.15
CA ALA A 139 -1.08 1.54 4.63
C ALA A 139 -0.25 2.75 4.19
N VAL A 140 -0.80 3.51 3.24
CA VAL A 140 -0.36 4.86 2.90
C VAL A 140 -1.47 5.83 3.29
N VAL A 141 -1.11 6.95 3.92
CA VAL A 141 -2.05 8.03 4.21
C VAL A 141 -1.54 9.29 3.54
N VAL A 142 -2.37 9.93 2.75
CA VAL A 142 -2.03 11.18 2.06
C VAL A 142 -2.95 12.31 2.51
N TRP A 143 -2.35 13.45 2.77
CA TRP A 143 -3.02 14.73 2.90
C TRP A 143 -2.58 15.60 1.75
N HIS A 144 -3.50 15.85 0.82
CA HIS A 144 -3.38 16.99 -0.07
C HIS A 144 -3.83 18.25 0.67
N ALA A 145 -3.73 19.42 0.06
CA ALA A 145 -4.25 20.62 0.72
C ALA A 145 -5.75 20.48 1.00
N HIS A 146 -6.11 20.59 2.28
CA HIS A 146 -7.48 20.36 2.78
C HIS A 146 -8.04 21.56 3.57
N ASN A 147 -7.55 22.75 3.27
CA ASN A 147 -8.05 24.02 3.82
C ASN A 147 -9.30 24.53 3.09
N THR A 148 -9.74 23.86 2.04
CA THR A 148 -10.97 24.13 1.32
C THR A 148 -11.60 22.83 0.83
N PHE A 149 -12.89 22.86 0.53
CA PHE A 149 -13.60 21.69 -0.02
C PHE A 149 -13.13 21.43 -1.44
N GLN A 150 -12.49 20.30 -1.66
CA GLN A 150 -12.01 19.90 -2.97
C GLN A 150 -11.87 18.41 -3.11
N VAL A 151 -11.91 17.96 -4.35
CA VAL A 151 -11.65 16.58 -4.76
C VAL A 151 -10.45 16.64 -5.70
N TYR A 152 -9.41 15.87 -5.42
CA TYR A 152 -8.27 15.71 -6.32
C TYR A 152 -8.56 14.63 -7.36
N HIS A 153 -8.08 14.86 -8.59
CA HIS A 153 -8.32 14.00 -9.74
C HIS A 153 -7.11 13.12 -10.04
N ASP A 154 -7.38 11.95 -10.61
CA ASP A 154 -6.41 11.01 -11.13
C ASP A 154 -5.31 10.67 -10.11
N ILE A 155 -5.73 10.43 -8.87
CA ILE A 155 -4.82 9.97 -7.82
C ILE A 155 -4.45 8.52 -8.09
N VAL A 156 -3.15 8.27 -8.27
CA VAL A 156 -2.60 6.92 -8.34
C VAL A 156 -1.47 6.80 -7.33
N VAL A 157 -1.51 5.76 -6.49
CA VAL A 157 -0.48 5.49 -5.51
C VAL A 157 0.15 4.13 -5.80
N GLN A 158 1.46 4.11 -5.97
CA GLN A 158 2.22 2.92 -6.28
C GLN A 158 3.39 2.72 -5.32
N ALA A 159 3.76 1.46 -5.09
CA ALA A 159 5.01 1.07 -4.44
C ALA A 159 5.85 0.25 -5.42
N ALA A 160 7.18 0.36 -5.33
CA ALA A 160 8.13 -0.38 -6.16
C ALA A 160 9.45 -0.62 -5.43
N ASP A 161 10.27 -1.56 -5.94
CA ASP A 161 11.59 -1.83 -5.39
C ASP A 161 12.66 -0.86 -5.93
N ASP A 162 12.44 -0.24 -7.08
CA ASP A 162 13.36 0.67 -7.74
C ASP A 162 12.77 2.06 -8.01
N ALA A 163 13.65 3.05 -8.13
CA ALA A 163 13.27 4.46 -8.30
C ALA A 163 12.59 4.76 -9.64
N ASP A 164 12.79 3.91 -10.64
CA ASP A 164 12.22 4.09 -11.98
C ASP A 164 10.86 3.39 -12.14
N PHE A 165 10.40 2.67 -11.10
CA PHE A 165 9.14 1.93 -11.10
C PHE A 165 9.05 0.90 -12.22
N THR A 166 10.10 0.07 -12.34
CA THR A 166 10.20 -1.02 -13.31
C THR A 166 10.19 -2.41 -12.67
N GLN A 167 10.44 -2.50 -11.35
CA GLN A 167 10.55 -3.75 -10.62
C GLN A 167 9.53 -3.81 -9.47
N ASN A 168 8.78 -4.91 -9.41
CA ASN A 168 7.82 -5.21 -8.35
C ASN A 168 6.83 -4.04 -8.10
N VAL A 169 6.27 -3.49 -9.18
CA VAL A 169 5.36 -2.35 -9.10
C VAL A 169 3.99 -2.81 -8.65
N HIS A 170 3.52 -2.26 -7.54
CA HIS A 170 2.18 -2.49 -6.98
C HIS A 170 1.38 -1.20 -6.99
N THR A 171 0.22 -1.21 -7.63
CA THR A 171 -0.77 -0.13 -7.50
C THR A 171 -1.60 -0.36 -6.24
N ILE A 172 -1.49 0.57 -5.28
CA ILE A 172 -2.18 0.53 -4.00
C ILE A 172 -3.56 1.19 -4.12
N TYR A 173 -3.64 2.26 -4.91
CA TYR A 173 -4.85 3.03 -5.13
C TYR A 173 -4.83 3.63 -6.54
N ASN A 174 -5.99 3.67 -7.21
CA ASN A 174 -6.11 4.29 -8.52
C ASN A 174 -7.57 4.73 -8.76
N ASN A 175 -7.83 6.05 -8.79
CA ASN A 175 -9.11 6.63 -9.14
C ASN A 175 -9.12 7.32 -10.53
N ASP A 176 -8.08 7.11 -11.34
CA ASP A 176 -7.99 7.58 -12.72
C ASP A 176 -8.84 6.68 -13.64
N GLN A 177 -10.11 7.00 -13.81
CA GLN A 177 -11.06 6.15 -14.51
C GLN A 177 -11.02 6.28 -16.03
N ASP A 178 -10.43 7.33 -16.57
CA ASP A 178 -10.26 7.55 -18.00
C ASP A 178 -8.85 7.24 -18.51
N ASN A 179 -7.95 6.79 -17.60
CA ASN A 179 -6.55 6.52 -17.87
C ASN A 179 -5.78 7.74 -18.41
N SER A 180 -6.15 8.92 -17.99
CA SER A 180 -5.52 10.16 -18.46
C SER A 180 -4.10 10.36 -17.89
N SER A 181 -3.76 9.67 -16.80
CA SER A 181 -2.41 9.59 -16.26
C SER A 181 -1.51 8.57 -17.00
N GLY A 182 -2.10 7.66 -17.77
CA GLY A 182 -1.39 6.60 -18.49
C GLY A 182 -0.93 5.42 -17.61
N LEU A 183 -1.49 5.29 -16.39
CA LEU A 183 -1.11 4.27 -15.40
C LEU A 183 -2.12 3.13 -15.27
N GLY A 184 -3.06 3.05 -16.20
CA GLY A 184 -4.15 2.08 -16.20
C GLY A 184 -5.46 2.67 -15.68
N ILE A 185 -6.57 2.06 -16.07
CA ILE A 185 -7.91 2.46 -15.63
C ILE A 185 -8.09 2.08 -14.17
N GLY A 186 -8.41 3.08 -13.33
CA GLY A 186 -8.70 2.93 -11.93
C GLY A 186 -10.13 2.46 -11.64
N THR A 187 -10.33 1.89 -10.48
CA THR A 187 -11.64 1.46 -9.97
C THR A 187 -11.98 2.06 -8.61
N ASP A 188 -11.03 2.76 -8.01
CA ASP A 188 -11.26 3.48 -6.76
C ASP A 188 -12.06 4.76 -7.04
N LYS A 189 -12.78 5.22 -6.03
CA LYS A 189 -13.57 6.45 -6.14
C LYS A 189 -12.77 7.68 -5.74
N GLU A 190 -13.03 8.79 -6.37
CA GLU A 190 -12.61 10.08 -5.88
C GLU A 190 -13.23 10.37 -4.50
N TYR A 191 -12.64 11.25 -3.73
CA TYR A 191 -13.06 11.58 -2.37
C TYR A 191 -12.82 13.06 -2.06
N PHE A 192 -13.57 13.59 -1.09
CA PHE A 192 -13.31 14.92 -0.56
C PHE A 192 -12.09 14.90 0.36
N GLU A 193 -11.17 15.81 0.12
CA GLU A 193 -10.07 16.05 1.05
C GLU A 193 -10.58 16.64 2.37
N ASN A 194 -10.07 16.10 3.45
CA ASN A 194 -10.37 16.57 4.79
C ASN A 194 -9.17 16.34 5.74
N TYR A 195 -9.30 16.78 6.98
CA TYR A 195 -8.25 16.70 7.98
C TYR A 195 -7.84 15.27 8.36
N GLU A 196 -8.65 14.25 8.06
CA GLU A 196 -8.30 12.85 8.33
C GLU A 196 -7.29 12.28 7.33
N GLY A 197 -7.12 12.92 6.18
CA GLY A 197 -6.34 12.42 5.06
C GLY A 197 -6.95 11.16 4.43
N ARG A 198 -6.52 10.78 3.25
CA ARG A 198 -6.95 9.54 2.61
C ARG A 198 -6.06 8.38 3.04
N LEU A 199 -6.62 7.44 3.77
CA LEU A 199 -5.98 6.18 4.11
C LEU A 199 -6.24 5.15 3.00
N MET A 200 -5.17 4.54 2.52
CA MET A 200 -5.16 3.52 1.47
C MET A 200 -4.54 2.24 2.04
N ASP A 201 -5.32 1.16 2.08
CA ASP A 201 -4.84 -0.15 2.52
C ASP A 201 -3.89 -0.74 1.48
N ALA A 202 -2.61 -0.84 1.83
CA ALA A 202 -1.58 -1.40 0.96
C ALA A 202 -1.50 -2.93 1.03
N LYS A 203 -2.28 -3.58 1.89
CA LYS A 203 -2.41 -5.05 1.99
C LYS A 203 -1.08 -5.78 2.16
N GLY A 204 -0.09 -5.12 2.72
CA GLY A 204 1.23 -5.70 2.98
C GLY A 204 2.11 -5.86 1.73
N VAL A 205 1.90 -5.09 0.67
CA VAL A 205 2.83 -5.05 -0.47
C VAL A 205 4.23 -4.63 -0.01
N THR A 206 5.25 -5.11 -0.70
CA THR A 206 6.63 -4.74 -0.42
C THR A 206 7.11 -3.68 -1.41
N GLY A 207 7.97 -2.79 -0.94
CA GLY A 207 8.60 -1.79 -1.78
C GLY A 207 9.53 -0.88 -1.00
N ARG A 208 10.49 -0.28 -1.70
CA ARG A 208 11.37 0.77 -1.20
C ARG A 208 10.87 2.17 -1.55
N TYR A 209 10.26 2.32 -2.72
CA TYR A 209 9.78 3.60 -3.21
C TYR A 209 8.27 3.65 -3.19
N VAL A 210 7.72 4.79 -2.77
CA VAL A 210 6.28 5.08 -2.86
C VAL A 210 6.11 6.33 -3.70
N ARG A 211 5.29 6.24 -4.76
CA ARG A 211 5.03 7.35 -5.68
C ARG A 211 3.54 7.63 -5.71
N LEU A 212 3.20 8.92 -5.59
CA LEU A 212 1.83 9.40 -5.60
C LEU A 212 1.66 10.38 -6.75
N TYR A 213 0.69 10.13 -7.59
CA TYR A 213 0.32 10.96 -8.73
C TYR A 213 -0.98 11.69 -8.44
N SER A 214 -1.15 12.89 -9.01
CA SER A 214 -2.40 13.64 -9.05
C SER A 214 -2.46 14.56 -10.26
N LYS A 215 -3.65 15.04 -10.62
CA LYS A 215 -3.89 15.90 -11.78
C LYS A 215 -4.81 17.07 -11.44
N GLY A 216 -4.39 17.87 -10.46
CA GLY A 216 -5.19 18.97 -9.96
C GLY A 216 -6.40 18.53 -9.15
N SER A 217 -7.30 19.45 -8.90
CA SER A 217 -8.52 19.27 -8.12
C SER A 217 -9.69 20.07 -8.68
N THR A 218 -10.88 19.88 -8.09
CA THR A 218 -12.06 20.72 -8.38
C THR A 218 -11.85 22.21 -8.06
N TYR A 219 -10.87 22.53 -7.21
CA TYR A 219 -10.55 23.91 -6.82
C TYR A 219 -9.44 24.53 -7.69
N SER A 220 -8.42 23.74 -8.06
CA SER A 220 -7.24 24.22 -8.78
C SER A 220 -6.68 23.16 -9.72
N ALA A 221 -6.18 23.59 -10.87
CA ALA A 221 -5.45 22.71 -11.78
C ALA A 221 -4.02 22.37 -11.30
N LEU A 222 -3.59 22.92 -10.16
CA LEU A 222 -2.28 22.67 -9.54
C LEU A 222 -2.37 21.50 -8.57
N ASN A 223 -1.24 20.88 -8.27
CA ASN A 223 -1.16 19.71 -7.40
C ASN A 223 -0.52 20.13 -6.08
N ARG A 224 -1.19 19.88 -4.96
CA ARG A 224 -0.73 20.28 -3.63
C ARG A 224 -0.62 19.08 -2.73
N TYR A 225 0.55 18.84 -2.14
CA TYR A 225 0.79 17.79 -1.17
C TYR A 225 1.21 18.41 0.16
N THR A 226 0.47 18.11 1.22
CA THR A 226 0.75 18.55 2.59
C THR A 226 1.61 17.52 3.31
N GLU A 227 1.15 16.26 3.40
CA GLU A 227 1.89 15.20 4.10
C GLU A 227 1.56 13.83 3.50
N VAL A 228 2.55 12.95 3.51
CA VAL A 228 2.38 11.53 3.19
C VAL A 228 3.01 10.67 4.27
N GLU A 229 2.23 9.81 4.89
CA GLU A 229 2.70 8.79 5.81
C GLU A 229 2.69 7.41 5.15
N VAL A 230 3.75 6.65 5.34
CA VAL A 230 3.83 5.24 4.93
C VAL A 230 4.00 4.38 6.17
N TRP A 231 2.96 3.65 6.53
CA TRP A 231 2.93 2.80 7.72
C TRP A 231 3.33 1.38 7.36
N ALA A 232 4.46 0.91 7.90
CA ALA A 232 5.07 -0.33 7.46
C ALA A 232 5.85 -1.04 8.56
N LEU A 233 6.15 -2.32 8.32
CA LEU A 233 7.14 -3.12 9.03
C LEU A 233 8.36 -3.32 8.13
N PRO A 234 9.57 -3.59 8.69
CA PRO A 234 10.70 -4.05 7.89
C PRO A 234 10.29 -5.27 7.04
N ALA A 235 10.70 -5.30 5.78
CA ALA A 235 10.66 -6.52 5.00
C ALA A 235 11.73 -7.47 5.55
N GLU A 236 11.38 -8.76 5.69
CA GLU A 236 12.30 -9.82 6.12
C GLU A 236 13.39 -10.07 5.06
#